data_66978e804799ab4486da7434689a1e7d
#
_entry.id   66978e804799ab4486da7434689a1e7d
#
_cell.length_a   1.000
_cell.length_b   1.000
_cell.length_c   1.000
_cell.angle_alpha   90.00
_cell.angle_beta   90.00
_cell.angle_gamma   90.00
#
_symmetry.space_group_name_H-M   'P 1'
#
loop_
_entity.id
_entity.type
_entity.pdbx_description
1 polymer ?
#
loop_
_entity_poly.entity_id
_entity_poly.type
_entity_poly.pdbx_seq_one_letter_code
_entity_poly.pdbx_strand_id
1 'polypeptide(L)'
;LQKTTFPIEIIINEDCSTDDTAVIIHEYEKKYPEIIKPIYHKKNVYSQGININAEYMLPLATGKYVALCDGDDYWTDPYKLQKQYDAMEANPTCQMCLHRVKEINDKEQLDKELTIPTTELKTGMYKSVDFMKFLGEGNFFNEVCYFFRREEYTYYQKNYPKFAQAFMKNRSDDVPMLLYFGQL
;
A
#
# COMPACT_ATOMS: atom_id res chain seq x y z
N LEU A 1 -2.76 -0.47 -16.92
CA LEU A 1 -1.36 -0.09 -16.69
C LEU A 1 -1.27 1.36 -16.24
N GLN A 2 -0.44 1.63 -15.24
CA GLN A 2 -0.16 3.00 -14.80
C GLN A 2 0.67 3.74 -15.85
N LYS A 3 0.36 5.02 -16.05
CA LYS A 3 1.07 5.93 -16.97
C LYS A 3 1.91 6.88 -16.12
N THR A 4 3.24 6.76 -16.22
CA THR A 4 4.21 7.54 -15.45
C THR A 4 5.30 8.10 -16.34
N THR A 5 5.91 9.20 -15.93
CA THR A 5 7.11 9.79 -16.56
C THR A 5 8.41 9.25 -15.95
N PHE A 6 8.29 8.37 -14.96
CA PHE A 6 9.39 7.71 -14.26
C PHE A 6 9.26 6.18 -14.39
N PRO A 7 10.36 5.44 -14.24
CA PRO A 7 10.33 3.99 -14.26
C PRO A 7 9.61 3.45 -13.00
N ILE A 8 8.94 2.31 -13.16
CA ILE A 8 8.29 1.57 -12.08
C ILE A 8 8.82 0.14 -12.03
N GLU A 9 8.79 -0.46 -10.87
CA GLU A 9 8.93 -1.88 -10.64
C GLU A 9 7.71 -2.38 -9.88
N ILE A 10 7.34 -3.64 -10.07
CA ILE A 10 6.22 -4.27 -9.40
C ILE A 10 6.76 -5.54 -8.74
N ILE A 11 6.85 -5.52 -7.42
CA ILE A 11 7.24 -6.68 -6.63
C ILE A 11 5.95 -7.39 -6.21
N ILE A 12 5.81 -8.65 -6.58
CA ILE A 12 4.62 -9.46 -6.30
C ILE A 12 5.02 -10.60 -5.40
N ASN A 13 4.39 -10.69 -4.23
CA ASN A 13 4.54 -11.84 -3.35
C ASN A 13 3.44 -12.86 -3.65
N GLU A 14 3.82 -14.03 -4.15
CA GLU A 14 2.95 -15.19 -4.34
C GLU A 14 3.17 -16.16 -3.16
N ASP A 15 2.17 -16.27 -2.28
CA ASP A 15 2.30 -16.96 -1.00
C ASP A 15 1.72 -18.39 -1.02
N CYS A 16 2.08 -19.16 -2.05
CA CYS A 16 1.65 -20.54 -2.23
C CYS A 16 0.13 -20.65 -2.45
N SER A 17 -0.41 -19.86 -3.36
CA SER A 17 -1.83 -19.89 -3.73
C SER A 17 -2.24 -21.25 -4.31
N THR A 18 -3.48 -21.64 -4.10
CA THR A 18 -4.04 -22.93 -4.58
C THR A 18 -4.85 -22.81 -5.86
N ASP A 19 -5.02 -21.59 -6.36
CA ASP A 19 -5.73 -21.24 -7.59
C ASP A 19 -4.74 -20.87 -8.72
N ASP A 20 -5.23 -20.22 -9.76
CA ASP A 20 -4.44 -19.83 -10.94
C ASP A 20 -3.54 -18.59 -10.70
N THR A 21 -3.47 -18.04 -9.49
CA THR A 21 -2.70 -16.82 -9.18
C THR A 21 -1.25 -16.95 -9.65
N ALA A 22 -0.55 -18.03 -9.29
CA ALA A 22 0.85 -18.22 -9.68
C ALA A 22 1.03 -18.31 -11.22
N VAL A 23 0.07 -18.92 -11.92
CA VAL A 23 0.09 -19.03 -13.40
C VAL A 23 -0.04 -17.65 -14.03
N ILE A 24 -0.98 -16.84 -13.55
CA ILE A 24 -1.21 -15.47 -14.02
C ILE A 24 0.04 -14.61 -13.77
N ILE A 25 0.64 -14.70 -12.60
CA ILE A 25 1.88 -13.95 -12.30
C ILE A 25 3.00 -14.34 -13.25
N HIS A 26 3.21 -15.63 -13.53
CA HIS A 26 4.21 -16.11 -14.50
C HIS A 26 3.99 -15.60 -15.92
N GLU A 27 2.74 -15.47 -16.35
CA GLU A 27 2.43 -14.89 -17.67
C GLU A 27 2.84 -13.42 -17.74
N TYR A 28 2.52 -12.65 -16.69
CA TYR A 28 2.89 -11.23 -16.62
C TYR A 28 4.39 -11.02 -16.45
N GLU A 29 5.08 -11.85 -15.67
CA GLU A 29 6.54 -11.85 -15.53
C GLU A 29 7.22 -12.04 -16.92
N LYS A 30 6.78 -13.02 -17.69
CA LYS A 30 7.29 -13.27 -19.05
C LYS A 30 7.02 -12.10 -20.00
N LYS A 31 5.87 -11.45 -19.85
CA LYS A 31 5.45 -10.33 -20.69
C LYS A 31 6.17 -9.02 -20.36
N TYR A 32 6.52 -8.82 -19.08
CA TYR A 32 7.12 -7.58 -18.57
C TYR A 32 8.29 -7.87 -17.60
N PRO A 33 9.35 -8.59 -18.05
CA PRO A 33 10.43 -9.07 -17.17
C PRO A 33 11.23 -7.94 -16.51
N GLU A 34 11.28 -6.76 -17.12
CA GLU A 34 11.98 -5.60 -16.57
C GLU A 34 11.19 -4.88 -15.47
N ILE A 35 9.89 -5.16 -15.36
CA ILE A 35 8.99 -4.46 -14.43
C ILE A 35 8.52 -5.40 -13.32
N ILE A 36 8.13 -6.62 -13.66
CA ILE A 36 7.54 -7.61 -12.75
C ILE A 36 8.64 -8.41 -12.06
N LYS A 37 8.68 -8.36 -10.74
CA LYS A 37 9.64 -9.08 -9.89
C LYS A 37 8.89 -9.96 -8.90
N PRO A 38 8.50 -11.17 -9.27
CA PRO A 38 7.75 -12.05 -8.39
C PRO A 38 8.63 -12.77 -7.38
N ILE A 39 8.06 -13.07 -6.24
CA ILE A 39 8.59 -13.93 -5.19
C ILE A 39 7.62 -15.10 -5.05
N TYR A 40 8.07 -16.31 -5.33
CA TYR A 40 7.24 -17.51 -5.22
C TYR A 40 7.62 -18.32 -3.99
N HIS A 41 6.68 -18.48 -3.06
CA HIS A 41 6.89 -19.29 -1.86
C HIS A 41 6.47 -20.74 -2.09
N LYS A 42 7.23 -21.68 -1.50
CA LYS A 42 6.88 -23.11 -1.50
C LYS A 42 5.89 -23.48 -0.41
N LYS A 43 5.64 -22.59 0.53
CA LYS A 43 4.71 -22.74 1.65
C LYS A 43 4.15 -21.36 1.97
N ASN A 44 2.91 -21.31 2.43
CA ASN A 44 2.30 -20.07 2.89
C ASN A 44 3.09 -19.50 4.09
N VAL A 45 3.74 -18.35 3.89
CA VAL A 45 4.58 -17.70 4.91
C VAL A 45 3.77 -16.71 5.77
N TYR A 46 2.71 -16.14 5.21
CA TYR A 46 1.80 -15.27 5.96
C TYR A 46 1.18 -15.99 7.15
N SER A 47 0.72 -17.24 6.94
CA SER A 47 0.14 -18.07 8.01
C SER A 47 1.12 -18.41 9.13
N GLN A 48 2.42 -18.22 8.90
CA GLN A 48 3.49 -18.39 9.91
C GLN A 48 3.78 -17.12 10.70
N GLY A 49 3.02 -16.04 10.46
CA GLY A 49 3.20 -14.75 11.11
C GLY A 49 4.42 -13.96 10.63
N ILE A 50 4.91 -14.28 9.43
CA ILE A 50 6.04 -13.57 8.82
C ILE A 50 5.54 -12.27 8.20
N ASN A 51 6.23 -11.18 8.48
CA ASN A 51 5.96 -9.90 7.83
C ASN A 51 6.55 -9.91 6.41
N ILE A 52 5.70 -10.21 5.43
CA ILE A 52 6.06 -10.35 4.02
C ILE A 52 6.73 -9.08 3.49
N ASN A 53 6.18 -7.92 3.82
CA ASN A 53 6.70 -6.64 3.36
C ASN A 53 8.13 -6.42 3.85
N ALA A 54 8.40 -6.64 5.15
CA ALA A 54 9.70 -6.42 5.74
C ALA A 54 10.76 -7.44 5.29
N GLU A 55 10.37 -8.73 5.24
CA GLU A 55 11.31 -9.83 5.05
C GLU A 55 11.60 -10.11 3.57
N TYR A 56 10.64 -9.89 2.69
CA TYR A 56 10.76 -10.30 1.29
C TYR A 56 10.64 -9.16 0.29
N MET A 57 9.67 -8.25 0.43
CA MET A 57 9.37 -7.27 -0.61
C MET A 57 10.29 -6.04 -0.54
N LEU A 58 10.43 -5.42 0.63
CA LEU A 58 11.26 -4.23 0.80
C LEU A 58 12.75 -4.43 0.49
N PRO A 59 13.38 -5.58 0.80
CA PRO A 59 14.77 -5.82 0.41
C PRO A 59 15.02 -5.78 -1.10
N LEU A 60 13.99 -6.04 -1.91
CA LEU A 60 14.05 -6.00 -3.37
C LEU A 60 13.66 -4.64 -3.95
N ALA A 61 12.99 -3.80 -3.17
CA ALA A 61 12.52 -2.50 -3.64
C ALA A 61 13.67 -1.53 -3.82
N THR A 62 13.76 -0.92 -5.00
CA THR A 62 14.79 0.06 -5.37
C THR A 62 14.25 1.47 -5.56
N GLY A 63 12.92 1.61 -5.77
CA GLY A 63 12.25 2.88 -6.00
C GLY A 63 12.37 3.88 -4.84
N LYS A 64 12.33 5.16 -5.14
CA LYS A 64 12.28 6.25 -4.13
C LYS A 64 10.99 6.21 -3.31
N TYR A 65 9.91 5.78 -3.92
CA TYR A 65 8.58 5.67 -3.33
C TYR A 65 8.08 4.25 -3.37
N VAL A 66 7.16 3.93 -2.47
CA VAL A 66 6.43 2.66 -2.41
C VAL A 66 4.94 2.95 -2.49
N ALA A 67 4.23 2.18 -3.30
CA ALA A 67 2.77 2.12 -3.33
C ALA A 67 2.34 0.68 -3.02
N LEU A 68 1.36 0.51 -2.16
CA LEU A 68 0.80 -0.78 -1.81
C LEU A 68 -0.46 -1.06 -2.63
N CYS A 69 -0.69 -2.33 -2.94
CA CYS A 69 -1.90 -2.80 -3.59
C CYS A 69 -2.04 -4.29 -3.30
N ASP A 70 -3.10 -4.67 -2.61
CA ASP A 70 -3.39 -6.07 -2.35
C ASP A 70 -3.89 -6.78 -3.60
N GLY A 71 -3.83 -8.12 -3.62
CA GLY A 71 -4.13 -8.91 -4.81
C GLY A 71 -5.60 -8.88 -5.25
N ASP A 72 -6.50 -8.47 -4.35
CA ASP A 72 -7.94 -8.31 -4.55
C ASP A 72 -8.37 -6.85 -4.79
N ASP A 73 -7.40 -5.92 -4.77
CA ASP A 73 -7.60 -4.50 -5.04
C ASP A 73 -7.11 -4.09 -6.44
N TYR A 74 -7.61 -2.99 -6.97
CA TYR A 74 -7.11 -2.40 -8.22
C TYR A 74 -7.28 -0.89 -8.31
N TRP A 75 -6.40 -0.24 -9.06
CA TRP A 75 -6.45 1.19 -9.32
C TRP A 75 -7.19 1.50 -10.61
N THR A 76 -8.25 2.28 -10.52
CA THR A 76 -9.06 2.71 -11.66
C THR A 76 -8.45 3.88 -12.45
N ASP A 77 -7.68 4.75 -11.80
CA ASP A 77 -7.02 5.89 -12.44
C ASP A 77 -5.64 5.48 -13.00
N PRO A 78 -5.45 5.50 -14.33
CA PRO A 78 -4.17 5.17 -14.93
C PRO A 78 -3.04 6.16 -14.60
N TYR A 79 -3.34 7.30 -14.02
CA TYR A 79 -2.39 8.33 -13.58
C TYR A 79 -2.24 8.40 -12.05
N LYS A 80 -2.75 7.43 -11.31
CA LYS A 80 -2.69 7.44 -9.83
C LYS A 80 -1.27 7.63 -9.32
N LEU A 81 -0.32 6.82 -9.79
CA LEU A 81 1.07 6.90 -9.36
C LEU A 81 1.73 8.23 -9.77
N GLN A 82 1.45 8.73 -10.99
CA GLN A 82 1.97 10.02 -11.44
C GLN A 82 1.48 11.17 -10.55
N LYS A 83 0.18 11.21 -10.27
CA LYS A 83 -0.41 12.26 -9.42
C LYS A 83 0.16 12.26 -8.00
N GLN A 84 0.33 11.09 -7.40
CA GLN A 84 0.91 10.97 -6.06
C GLN A 84 2.39 11.34 -6.05
N TYR A 85 3.15 10.93 -7.07
CA TYR A 85 4.54 11.32 -7.25
C TYR A 85 4.68 12.84 -7.36
N ASP A 86 3.90 13.49 -8.24
CA ASP A 86 3.95 14.93 -8.44
C ASP A 86 3.61 15.69 -7.16
N ALA A 87 2.60 15.21 -6.40
CA ALA A 87 2.23 15.78 -5.11
C ALA A 87 3.36 15.69 -4.08
N MET A 88 4.04 14.54 -4.01
CA MET A 88 5.15 14.30 -3.08
C MET A 88 6.42 15.07 -3.47
N GLU A 89 6.71 15.22 -4.76
CA GLU A 89 7.87 16.00 -5.24
C GLU A 89 7.65 17.51 -5.04
N ALA A 90 6.42 17.98 -5.24
CA ALA A 90 6.06 19.38 -4.96
C ALA A 90 6.09 19.73 -3.47
N ASN A 91 6.05 18.72 -2.59
CA ASN A 91 6.00 18.88 -1.13
C ASN A 91 7.04 17.97 -0.45
N PRO A 92 8.33 18.35 -0.45
CA PRO A 92 9.41 17.48 0.04
C PRO A 92 9.31 17.06 1.52
N THR A 93 8.60 17.84 2.33
CA THR A 93 8.34 17.53 3.74
C THR A 93 7.19 16.53 3.94
N CYS A 94 6.41 16.25 2.89
CA CYS A 94 5.33 15.28 2.95
C CYS A 94 5.90 13.86 2.93
N GLN A 95 5.51 13.03 3.87
CA GLN A 95 6.02 11.66 3.99
C GLN A 95 5.11 10.63 3.32
N MET A 96 3.82 10.95 3.20
CA MET A 96 2.80 10.07 2.67
C MET A 96 1.78 10.84 1.84
N CYS A 97 1.30 10.22 0.77
CA CYS A 97 0.18 10.71 -0.03
C CYS A 97 -0.91 9.65 -0.09
N LEU A 98 -2.13 10.05 0.16
CA LEU A 98 -3.31 9.18 0.24
C LEU A 98 -4.38 9.64 -0.74
N HIS A 99 -5.30 8.75 -1.08
CA HIS A 99 -6.52 9.09 -1.81
C HIS A 99 -7.71 8.30 -1.25
N ARG A 100 -8.92 8.72 -1.61
CA ARG A 100 -10.13 7.97 -1.27
C ARG A 100 -10.25 6.74 -2.15
N VAL A 101 -10.83 5.68 -1.61
CA VAL A 101 -11.12 4.42 -2.32
C VAL A 101 -12.62 4.14 -2.29
N LYS A 102 -13.08 3.29 -3.19
CA LYS A 102 -14.44 2.77 -3.20
C LYS A 102 -14.40 1.27 -2.95
N GLU A 103 -15.30 0.80 -2.12
CA GLU A 103 -15.52 -0.63 -1.91
C GLU A 103 -16.42 -1.19 -3.01
N ILE A 104 -16.08 -2.37 -3.51
CA ILE A 104 -16.88 -3.13 -4.46
C ILE A 104 -17.19 -4.50 -3.88
N ASN A 105 -18.30 -5.11 -4.30
CA ASN A 105 -18.63 -6.48 -3.93
C ASN A 105 -18.08 -7.48 -4.95
N ASP A 106 -18.23 -8.79 -4.64
CA ASP A 106 -17.77 -9.91 -5.50
C ASP A 106 -18.32 -9.89 -6.94
N LYS A 107 -19.31 -9.06 -7.24
CA LYS A 107 -19.86 -8.88 -8.59
C LYS A 107 -19.31 -7.64 -9.29
N GLU A 108 -18.24 -7.06 -8.77
CA GLU A 108 -17.66 -5.78 -9.23
C GLU A 108 -18.69 -4.62 -9.24
N GLN A 109 -19.76 -4.78 -8.47
CA GLN A 109 -20.75 -3.74 -8.29
C GLN A 109 -20.39 -2.92 -7.07
N LEU A 110 -20.51 -1.60 -7.17
CA LEU A 110 -20.38 -0.71 -6.02
C LEU A 110 -21.43 -1.09 -4.97
N ASP A 111 -21.00 -1.67 -3.88
CA ASP A 111 -21.88 -1.94 -2.76
C ASP A 111 -22.09 -0.62 -2.01
N LYS A 112 -23.29 -0.01 -2.22
CA LYS A 112 -23.73 1.26 -1.60
C LYS A 112 -22.64 2.33 -1.56
N GLU A 113 -22.03 2.69 -2.70
CA GLU A 113 -21.08 3.82 -2.81
C GLU A 113 -20.23 4.09 -1.54
N LEU A 114 -19.79 3.02 -0.85
CA LEU A 114 -18.97 3.19 0.33
C LEU A 114 -17.61 3.72 -0.11
N THR A 115 -17.40 5.00 0.12
CA THR A 115 -16.11 5.64 -0.11
C THR A 115 -15.37 5.73 1.21
N ILE A 116 -14.14 5.24 1.23
CA ILE A 116 -13.28 5.23 2.43
C ILE A 116 -12.18 6.30 2.25
N PRO A 117 -11.99 7.19 3.23
CA PRO A 117 -12.83 7.40 4.40
C PRO A 117 -14.20 7.95 4.04
N THR A 118 -15.19 7.66 4.88
CA THR A 118 -16.58 8.14 4.68
C THR A 118 -16.72 9.65 4.84
N THR A 119 -15.87 10.25 5.68
CA THR A 119 -15.81 11.70 5.85
C THR A 119 -15.20 12.36 4.61
N GLU A 120 -15.84 13.40 4.11
CA GLU A 120 -15.32 14.16 2.98
C GLU A 120 -14.07 14.94 3.39
N LEU A 121 -12.97 14.69 2.67
CA LEU A 121 -11.73 15.42 2.80
C LEU A 121 -11.48 16.27 1.54
N LYS A 122 -11.10 17.52 1.75
CA LYS A 122 -10.63 18.37 0.65
C LYS A 122 -9.24 17.90 0.21
N THR A 123 -8.97 17.97 -1.08
CA THR A 123 -7.62 17.75 -1.60
C THR A 123 -6.68 18.84 -1.04
N GLY A 124 -5.54 18.45 -0.50
CA GLY A 124 -4.56 19.39 0.04
C GLY A 124 -3.54 18.72 0.97
N MET A 125 -2.69 19.55 1.52
CA MET A 125 -1.72 19.16 2.55
C MET A 125 -2.37 19.23 3.93
N TYR A 126 -2.14 18.20 4.73
CA TYR A 126 -2.60 18.12 6.12
C TYR A 126 -1.39 18.09 7.04
N LYS A 127 -1.45 18.85 8.12
CA LYS A 127 -0.48 18.74 9.20
C LYS A 127 -0.72 17.44 9.97
N SER A 128 0.34 16.85 10.50
CA SER A 128 0.27 15.61 11.28
C SER A 128 -0.79 15.66 12.38
N VAL A 129 -0.90 16.78 13.09
CA VAL A 129 -1.90 16.94 14.17
C VAL A 129 -3.34 16.87 13.65
N ASP A 130 -3.62 17.46 12.49
CA ASP A 130 -4.97 17.45 11.90
C ASP A 130 -5.30 16.05 11.36
N PHE A 131 -4.31 15.39 10.78
CA PHE A 131 -4.44 14.01 10.32
C PHE A 131 -4.68 13.04 11.48
N MET A 132 -3.92 13.17 12.57
CA MET A 132 -4.12 12.35 13.78
C MET A 132 -5.48 12.56 14.41
N LYS A 133 -5.98 13.81 14.43
CA LYS A 133 -7.34 14.10 14.90
C LYS A 133 -8.38 13.40 14.02
N PHE A 134 -8.23 13.48 12.70
CA PHE A 134 -9.10 12.82 11.73
C PHE A 134 -9.15 11.29 11.94
N LEU A 135 -8.00 10.64 12.16
CA LEU A 135 -7.94 9.21 12.50
C LEU A 135 -8.61 8.92 13.85
N GLY A 136 -8.43 9.80 14.84
CA GLY A 136 -9.05 9.69 16.17
C GLY A 136 -10.59 9.77 16.14
N GLU A 137 -11.16 10.38 15.11
CA GLU A 137 -12.60 10.42 14.83
C GLU A 137 -13.14 9.13 14.19
N GLY A 138 -12.31 8.10 14.03
CA GLY A 138 -12.69 6.80 13.47
C GLY A 138 -12.59 6.72 11.95
N ASN A 139 -11.95 7.68 11.31
CA ASN A 139 -11.70 7.62 9.87
C ASN A 139 -10.45 6.82 9.58
N PHE A 140 -10.51 5.95 8.59
CA PHE A 140 -9.40 5.10 8.17
C PHE A 140 -9.20 5.22 6.66
N PHE A 141 -8.00 4.82 6.21
CA PHE A 141 -7.67 4.67 4.81
C PHE A 141 -7.28 3.21 4.57
N ASN A 142 -7.60 2.69 3.40
CA ASN A 142 -7.19 1.36 2.96
C ASN A 142 -5.79 1.41 2.35
N GLU A 143 -4.99 0.35 2.51
CA GLU A 143 -3.60 0.26 2.03
C GLU A 143 -3.45 0.53 0.53
N VAL A 144 -4.44 0.16 -0.28
CA VAL A 144 -4.43 0.37 -1.73
C VAL A 144 -4.25 1.84 -2.16
N CYS A 145 -4.52 2.78 -1.24
CA CYS A 145 -4.33 4.21 -1.48
C CYS A 145 -2.95 4.75 -1.07
N TYR A 146 -2.15 3.96 -0.36
CA TYR A 146 -0.90 4.43 0.23
C TYR A 146 0.19 4.65 -0.82
N PHE A 147 0.89 5.78 -0.65
CA PHE A 147 2.08 6.13 -1.40
C PHE A 147 3.02 6.90 -0.48
N PHE A 148 4.18 6.37 -0.19
CA PHE A 148 5.09 6.95 0.80
C PHE A 148 6.55 6.84 0.39
N ARG A 149 7.43 7.57 1.08
CA ARG A 149 8.87 7.49 0.89
C ARG A 149 9.36 6.12 1.35
N ARG A 150 10.09 5.40 0.48
CA ARG A 150 10.60 4.07 0.80
C ARG A 150 11.51 4.06 2.03
N GLU A 151 12.32 5.09 2.21
CA GLU A 151 13.23 5.21 3.36
C GLU A 151 12.44 5.18 4.68
N GLU A 152 11.40 5.99 4.79
CA GLU A 152 10.52 6.06 5.96
C GLU A 152 9.78 4.74 6.20
N TYR A 153 9.29 4.12 5.14
CA TYR A 153 8.63 2.82 5.25
C TYR A 153 9.60 1.73 5.72
N THR A 154 10.81 1.74 5.20
CA THR A 154 11.86 0.80 5.64
C THR A 154 12.21 1.01 7.12
N TYR A 155 12.29 2.27 7.56
CA TYR A 155 12.51 2.59 8.97
C TYR A 155 11.33 2.11 9.84
N TYR A 156 10.11 2.37 9.43
CA TYR A 156 8.90 1.87 10.09
C TYR A 156 8.95 0.35 10.25
N GLN A 157 9.14 -0.39 9.17
CA GLN A 157 9.16 -1.85 9.18
C GLN A 157 10.24 -2.43 10.12
N LYS A 158 11.39 -1.78 10.24
CA LYS A 158 12.50 -2.22 11.12
C LYS A 158 12.27 -1.92 12.60
N ASN A 159 11.63 -0.81 12.92
CA ASN A 159 11.63 -0.27 14.28
C ASN A 159 10.27 -0.37 14.99
N TYR A 160 9.19 -0.44 14.19
CA TYR A 160 7.82 -0.39 14.72
C TYR A 160 7.13 -1.75 14.97
N PRO A 161 7.59 -2.90 14.45
CA PRO A 161 6.88 -4.18 14.59
C PRO A 161 6.60 -4.55 16.05
N LYS A 162 7.51 -4.23 16.97
CA LYS A 162 7.34 -4.53 18.42
C LYS A 162 6.22 -3.72 19.06
N PHE A 163 6.08 -2.45 18.68
CA PHE A 163 5.00 -1.60 19.16
C PHE A 163 3.66 -2.01 18.52
N ALA A 164 3.67 -2.25 17.24
CA ALA A 164 2.50 -2.72 16.50
C ALA A 164 1.99 -4.05 17.07
N GLN A 165 2.87 -5.02 17.33
CA GLN A 165 2.50 -6.31 17.94
C GLN A 165 1.90 -6.16 19.34
N ALA A 166 2.40 -5.23 20.15
CA ALA A 166 1.85 -4.98 21.49
C ALA A 166 0.46 -4.33 21.45
N PHE A 167 0.22 -3.46 20.45
CA PHE A 167 -1.02 -2.70 20.31
C PHE A 167 -2.10 -3.46 19.53
N MET A 168 -1.72 -4.42 18.70
CA MET A 168 -2.52 -4.92 17.59
C MET A 168 -2.80 -6.41 17.60
N LYS A 169 -2.83 -7.06 18.75
CA LYS A 169 -3.16 -8.51 18.82
C LYS A 169 -4.40 -8.95 18.03
N ASN A 170 -5.21 -8.01 17.50
CA ASN A 170 -6.46 -8.27 16.78
C ASN A 170 -6.86 -7.20 15.73
N ARG A 171 -5.93 -6.43 15.17
CA ARG A 171 -6.25 -5.41 14.16
C ARG A 171 -5.27 -5.45 12.99
N SER A 172 -5.68 -4.95 11.81
CA SER A 172 -4.84 -4.87 10.62
C SER A 172 -3.59 -4.00 10.84
N ASP A 173 -2.54 -4.21 10.05
CA ASP A 173 -1.28 -3.45 10.11
C ASP A 173 -1.44 -1.98 9.68
N ASP A 174 -2.57 -1.62 9.07
CA ASP A 174 -2.89 -0.29 8.55
C ASP A 174 -2.85 0.80 9.62
N VAL A 175 -3.49 0.54 10.76
CA VAL A 175 -3.62 1.55 11.83
C VAL A 175 -2.28 1.96 12.41
N PRO A 176 -1.36 1.05 12.78
CA PRO A 176 -0.03 1.43 13.24
C PRO A 176 0.76 2.22 12.20
N MET A 177 0.64 1.87 10.93
CA MET A 177 1.33 2.57 9.85
C MET A 177 0.80 4.00 9.68
N LEU A 178 -0.52 4.18 9.68
CA LEU A 178 -1.14 5.52 9.65
C LEU A 178 -0.74 6.36 10.85
N LEU A 179 -0.69 5.78 12.05
CA LEU A 179 -0.26 6.46 13.27
C LEU A 179 1.21 6.89 13.21
N TYR A 180 2.08 6.03 12.67
CA TYR A 180 3.49 6.36 12.50
C TYR A 180 3.68 7.54 11.54
N PHE A 181 3.16 7.42 10.31
CA PHE A 181 3.29 8.47 9.30
C PHE A 181 2.57 9.76 9.66
N GLY A 182 1.52 9.67 10.48
CA GLY A 182 0.82 10.83 11.01
C GLY A 182 1.61 11.63 12.07
N GLN A 183 2.70 11.08 12.62
CA GLN A 183 3.56 11.76 13.60
C GLN A 183 4.74 12.50 12.96
N LEU A 184 5.11 12.17 11.73
CA LEU A 184 6.20 12.77 10.98
C LEU A 184 5.81 14.11 10.36
#